data_671a98683d8d6cf49310bae63a18a4da
#
_entry.id   671a98683d8d6cf49310bae63a18a4da
#
_cell.length_a   1.000
_cell.length_b   1.000
_cell.length_c   1.000
_cell.angle_alpha   90.00
_cell.angle_beta   90.00
_cell.angle_gamma   90.00
#
_symmetry.space_group_name_H-M   'P 1'
#
loop_
_entity.id
_entity.type
_entity.pdbx_description
1 polymer ?
#
loop_
_entity_poly.entity_id
_entity_poly.type
_entity_poly.pdbx_seq_one_letter_code
_entity_poly.pdbx_strand_id
1 'polypeptide(L)'
;MKTHCQASLLVAASLGAGGEEWKFPCPENEIAGYTAYHINEPMKIDGKLDDPAWQKAPRSPRFTDILTGQPVLHGTYATVLWDDTNLYIGYRVEEPMVRASFTNNNAPIYQENDVEFFLAGRDAYYEFEINALNTTYEVFFLWEEAYERGGFAASPDFARTKMAGFNGVGFTTHPRGRRLGNFNWHFPGKQTAVFIDGTLNDDTDHDRGWTVELAFPWKGMEWFAKAEGRALPPKEGDVWRMDFSRFNKYKEAPPAKDSGGWFWTRHGIWDSHIPECFARIRFTTNDVSRAMPNNEFPRVINPK
;
A
#
# COMPACT_ATOMS: atom_id res chain seq x y z
N MET A 1 -32.50 -60.95 -27.19
CA MET A 1 -32.53 -59.59 -27.73
C MET A 1 -32.37 -58.61 -26.58
N LYS A 2 -31.19 -58.04 -26.39
CA LYS A 2 -30.90 -57.02 -25.34
C LYS A 2 -30.65 -55.70 -26.06
N THR A 3 -31.58 -54.77 -25.92
CA THR A 3 -31.51 -53.43 -26.50
C THR A 3 -30.68 -52.53 -25.57
N HIS A 4 -29.54 -52.06 -26.04
CA HIS A 4 -28.70 -51.07 -25.33
C HIS A 4 -29.20 -49.68 -25.67
N CYS A 5 -29.66 -48.93 -24.67
CA CYS A 5 -29.97 -47.54 -24.74
C CYS A 5 -28.71 -46.73 -24.44
N GLN A 6 -28.12 -46.10 -25.43
CA GLN A 6 -27.03 -45.13 -25.25
C GLN A 6 -27.62 -43.76 -24.91
N ALA A 7 -27.35 -43.30 -23.70
CA ALA A 7 -27.64 -41.90 -23.32
C ALA A 7 -26.48 -41.00 -23.73
N SER A 8 -26.75 -40.12 -24.73
CA SER A 8 -25.79 -39.06 -25.10
C SER A 8 -25.83 -37.95 -24.08
N LEU A 9 -24.71 -37.77 -23.35
CA LEU A 9 -24.50 -36.56 -22.57
C LEU A 9 -24.17 -35.37 -23.51
N LEU A 10 -25.08 -34.44 -23.60
CA LEU A 10 -24.79 -33.10 -24.16
C LEU A 10 -24.00 -32.31 -23.09
N VAL A 11 -22.72 -32.11 -23.34
CA VAL A 11 -21.90 -31.14 -22.60
C VAL A 11 -22.24 -29.76 -23.16
N ALA A 12 -22.99 -29.00 -22.40
CA ALA A 12 -23.20 -27.59 -22.67
C ALA A 12 -21.90 -26.82 -22.39
N ALA A 13 -21.20 -26.42 -23.44
CA ALA A 13 -20.09 -25.48 -23.32
C ALA A 13 -20.67 -24.11 -22.95
N SER A 14 -20.48 -23.68 -21.71
CA SER A 14 -20.73 -22.30 -21.32
C SER A 14 -19.69 -21.41 -21.98
N LEU A 15 -20.10 -20.62 -22.95
CA LEU A 15 -19.34 -19.49 -23.46
C LEU A 15 -19.20 -18.46 -22.35
N GLY A 16 -18.07 -18.50 -21.62
CA GLY A 16 -17.69 -17.48 -20.68
C GLY A 16 -17.47 -16.16 -21.43
N ALA A 17 -18.12 -15.09 -20.98
CA ALA A 17 -17.80 -13.73 -21.39
C ALA A 17 -16.29 -13.51 -21.20
N GLY A 18 -15.59 -13.10 -22.27
CA GLY A 18 -14.14 -12.89 -22.27
C GLY A 18 -13.73 -11.73 -21.38
N GLY A 19 -13.49 -12.03 -20.08
CA GLY A 19 -12.69 -11.18 -19.22
C GLY A 19 -11.22 -11.31 -19.63
N GLU A 20 -10.50 -10.21 -19.69
CA GLU A 20 -9.05 -10.27 -19.87
C GLU A 20 -8.42 -11.18 -18.82
N GLU A 21 -7.53 -12.06 -19.24
CA GLU A 21 -6.82 -12.96 -18.34
C GLU A 21 -5.97 -12.14 -17.35
N TRP A 22 -6.09 -12.43 -16.04
CA TRP A 22 -5.30 -11.78 -15.01
C TRP A 22 -3.80 -12.12 -15.19
N LYS A 23 -2.97 -11.09 -15.40
CA LYS A 23 -1.56 -11.24 -15.80
C LYS A 23 -0.56 -10.89 -14.68
N PHE A 24 -1.05 -10.66 -13.47
CA PHE A 24 -0.22 -10.22 -12.35
C PHE A 24 0.09 -11.37 -11.39
N PRO A 25 1.24 -11.33 -10.68
CA PRO A 25 1.65 -12.43 -9.83
C PRO A 25 0.82 -12.59 -8.55
N CYS A 26 0.17 -11.52 -8.08
CA CYS A 26 -0.76 -11.60 -6.97
C CYS A 26 -2.06 -12.29 -7.38
N PRO A 27 -2.65 -13.16 -6.54
CA PRO A 27 -3.98 -13.69 -6.81
C PRO A 27 -5.04 -12.60 -6.71
N GLU A 28 -5.82 -12.38 -7.76
CA GLU A 28 -6.82 -11.29 -7.80
C GLU A 28 -7.84 -11.38 -6.66
N ASN A 29 -8.21 -12.59 -6.27
CA ASN A 29 -9.17 -12.87 -5.20
C ASN A 29 -8.60 -12.70 -3.79
N GLU A 30 -7.29 -12.51 -3.65
CA GLU A 30 -6.61 -12.24 -2.37
C GLU A 30 -6.32 -10.75 -2.17
N ILE A 31 -6.57 -9.91 -3.18
CA ILE A 31 -6.38 -8.47 -3.04
C ILE A 31 -7.28 -7.92 -1.93
N ALA A 32 -6.65 -7.36 -0.90
CA ALA A 32 -7.34 -6.86 0.27
C ALA A 32 -8.29 -5.68 -0.07
N GLY A 33 -9.39 -5.60 0.68
CA GLY A 33 -10.29 -4.45 0.68
C GLY A 33 -10.32 -3.79 2.06
N TYR A 34 -10.48 -2.48 2.10
CA TYR A 34 -10.60 -1.72 3.34
C TYR A 34 -11.53 -0.53 3.16
N THR A 35 -12.26 -0.17 4.22
CA THR A 35 -13.08 1.05 4.24
C THR A 35 -12.39 2.10 5.09
N ALA A 36 -11.96 3.19 4.45
CA ALA A 36 -11.44 4.37 5.11
C ALA A 36 -12.61 5.26 5.54
N TYR A 37 -12.74 5.47 6.85
CA TYR A 37 -13.77 6.29 7.45
C TYR A 37 -13.36 7.76 7.52
N HIS A 38 -14.33 8.64 7.42
CA HIS A 38 -14.16 10.08 7.59
C HIS A 38 -13.99 10.45 9.07
N ILE A 39 -13.23 11.49 9.34
CA ILE A 39 -13.12 12.14 10.65
C ILE A 39 -13.51 13.61 10.54
N ASN A 40 -14.15 14.13 11.57
CA ASN A 40 -14.65 15.51 11.57
C ASN A 40 -13.66 16.51 12.18
N GLU A 41 -12.71 16.01 12.97
CA GLU A 41 -11.70 16.82 13.63
C GLU A 41 -10.31 16.45 13.07
N PRO A 42 -9.47 17.42 12.74
CA PRO A 42 -8.11 17.15 12.27
C PRO A 42 -7.29 16.45 13.35
N MET A 43 -6.47 15.47 12.94
CA MET A 43 -5.61 14.75 13.86
C MET A 43 -4.30 15.48 14.11
N LYS A 44 -3.78 15.32 15.32
CA LYS A 44 -2.43 15.71 15.66
C LYS A 44 -1.47 14.63 15.16
N ILE A 45 -0.49 15.01 14.37
CA ILE A 45 0.53 14.10 13.88
C ILE A 45 1.72 14.13 14.83
N ASP A 46 1.74 13.25 15.84
CA ASP A 46 2.81 13.13 16.83
C ASP A 46 3.38 11.71 16.98
N GLY A 47 2.89 10.77 16.17
CA GLY A 47 3.38 9.40 16.08
C GLY A 47 2.72 8.40 17.02
N LYS A 48 1.88 8.82 17.97
CA LYS A 48 1.45 7.95 19.10
C LYS A 48 0.24 7.07 18.82
N LEU A 49 -0.55 7.37 17.83
CA LEU A 49 -1.83 6.69 17.55
C LEU A 49 -2.80 6.67 18.76
N ASP A 50 -2.75 7.70 19.61
CA ASP A 50 -3.57 7.79 20.81
C ASP A 50 -4.83 8.65 20.61
N ASP A 51 -4.97 9.35 19.49
CA ASP A 51 -6.20 10.06 19.12
C ASP A 51 -7.39 9.10 19.10
N PRO A 52 -8.57 9.52 19.60
CA PRO A 52 -9.77 8.68 19.63
C PRO A 52 -10.20 8.13 18.28
N ALA A 53 -9.87 8.81 17.17
CA ALA A 53 -10.17 8.38 15.82
C ALA A 53 -9.41 7.09 15.48
N TRP A 54 -8.12 6.98 15.80
CA TRP A 54 -7.34 5.77 15.59
C TRP A 54 -7.87 4.56 16.38
N GLN A 55 -8.37 4.82 17.60
CA GLN A 55 -8.90 3.75 18.46
C GLN A 55 -10.22 3.16 17.92
N LYS A 56 -11.00 3.96 17.20
CA LYS A 56 -12.30 3.56 16.61
C LYS A 56 -12.14 2.96 15.21
N ALA A 57 -11.10 3.34 14.50
CA ALA A 57 -10.88 2.91 13.12
C ALA A 57 -10.58 1.40 13.04
N PRO A 58 -11.12 0.69 12.04
CA PRO A 58 -10.71 -0.67 11.78
C PRO A 58 -9.22 -0.72 11.44
N ARG A 59 -8.53 -1.74 11.93
CA ARG A 59 -7.14 -2.03 11.54
C ARG A 59 -7.11 -3.01 10.39
N SER A 60 -6.04 -2.97 9.59
CA SER A 60 -5.74 -4.05 8.66
C SER A 60 -5.64 -5.40 9.39
N PRO A 61 -5.77 -6.53 8.71
CA PRO A 61 -5.20 -7.78 9.18
C PRO A 61 -3.70 -7.59 9.48
N ARG A 62 -3.13 -8.50 10.27
CA ARG A 62 -1.68 -8.59 10.42
C ARG A 62 -1.05 -8.80 9.04
N PHE A 63 0.03 -8.08 8.75
CA PHE A 63 0.76 -8.27 7.51
C PHE A 63 1.32 -9.68 7.43
N THR A 64 1.47 -10.16 6.21
CA THR A 64 1.96 -11.50 5.88
C THR A 64 3.16 -11.41 4.93
N ASP A 65 3.92 -12.47 4.80
CA ASP A 65 5.05 -12.52 3.89
C ASP A 65 4.64 -12.25 2.43
N ILE A 66 5.34 -11.35 1.76
CA ILE A 66 5.04 -10.90 0.38
C ILE A 66 5.00 -12.03 -0.63
N LEU A 67 5.85 -13.05 -0.48
CA LEU A 67 5.97 -14.16 -1.42
C LEU A 67 4.93 -15.25 -1.14
N THR A 68 4.82 -15.63 0.12
CA THR A 68 4.11 -16.86 0.53
C THR A 68 2.74 -16.60 1.14
N GLY A 69 2.47 -15.37 1.63
CA GLY A 69 1.29 -15.06 2.41
C GLY A 69 1.25 -15.73 3.79
N GLN A 70 2.35 -16.35 4.22
CA GLN A 70 2.43 -16.99 5.53
C GLN A 70 2.57 -15.95 6.66
N PRO A 71 2.18 -16.30 7.89
CA PRO A 71 2.43 -15.48 9.05
C PRO A 71 3.92 -15.16 9.22
N VAL A 72 4.24 -13.93 9.58
CA VAL A 72 5.60 -13.42 9.80
C VAL A 72 5.91 -13.27 11.28
N LEU A 73 7.17 -13.00 11.63
CA LEU A 73 7.64 -13.05 13.02
C LEU A 73 6.97 -12.00 13.91
N HIS A 74 6.94 -10.73 13.48
CA HIS A 74 6.41 -9.62 14.27
C HIS A 74 5.14 -9.04 13.62
N GLY A 75 4.23 -8.51 14.45
CA GLY A 75 2.99 -7.91 13.97
C GLY A 75 3.25 -6.55 13.34
N THR A 76 2.64 -6.31 12.18
CA THR A 76 2.51 -4.99 11.58
C THR A 76 1.08 -4.80 11.12
N TYR A 77 0.53 -3.62 11.40
CA TYR A 77 -0.85 -3.25 11.09
C TYR A 77 -0.89 -1.84 10.56
N ALA A 78 -1.77 -1.59 9.59
CA ALA A 78 -2.06 -0.25 9.11
C ALA A 78 -3.52 0.12 9.38
N THR A 79 -3.77 1.42 9.48
CA THR A 79 -5.10 2.03 9.60
C THR A 79 -5.16 3.23 8.67
N VAL A 80 -6.27 3.40 7.97
CA VAL A 80 -6.47 4.53 7.04
C VAL A 80 -7.72 5.30 7.46
N LEU A 81 -7.57 6.60 7.61
CA LEU A 81 -8.64 7.57 7.87
C LEU A 81 -8.50 8.74 6.92
N TRP A 82 -9.50 9.62 6.87
CA TRP A 82 -9.44 10.81 6.04
C TRP A 82 -10.37 11.91 6.55
N ASP A 83 -10.05 13.15 6.20
CA ASP A 83 -10.92 14.31 6.31
C ASP A 83 -10.97 15.09 4.98
N ASP A 84 -11.58 16.24 4.98
CA ASP A 84 -11.68 17.09 3.78
C ASP A 84 -10.33 17.65 3.32
N THR A 85 -9.28 17.52 4.13
CA THR A 85 -7.95 18.08 3.88
C THR A 85 -6.89 17.03 3.59
N ASN A 86 -6.91 15.91 4.32
CA ASN A 86 -5.84 14.93 4.32
C ASN A 86 -6.34 13.48 4.25
N LEU A 87 -5.51 12.65 3.67
CA LEU A 87 -5.45 11.21 3.93
C LEU A 87 -4.54 10.99 5.14
N TYR A 88 -4.98 10.20 6.11
CA TYR A 88 -4.21 9.82 7.29
C TYR A 88 -3.91 8.34 7.29
N ILE A 89 -2.66 7.99 7.63
CA ILE A 89 -2.22 6.60 7.73
C ILE A 89 -1.51 6.42 9.06
N GLY A 90 -1.92 5.40 9.80
CA GLY A 90 -1.28 4.99 11.04
C GLY A 90 -0.68 3.61 10.91
N TYR A 91 0.59 3.42 11.32
CA TYR A 91 1.21 2.12 11.44
C TYR A 91 1.47 1.77 12.91
N ARG A 92 1.20 0.52 13.24
CA ARG A 92 1.64 -0.11 14.49
C ARG A 92 2.58 -1.26 14.16
N VAL A 93 3.80 -1.15 14.64
CA VAL A 93 4.91 -2.06 14.32
C VAL A 93 5.41 -2.71 15.61
N GLU A 94 5.22 -4.02 15.74
CA GLU A 94 5.87 -4.80 16.80
C GLU A 94 7.33 -5.04 16.41
N GLU A 95 8.26 -4.59 17.21
CA GLU A 95 9.69 -4.74 16.99
C GLU A 95 10.43 -4.79 18.31
N PRO A 96 10.87 -5.99 18.75
CA PRO A 96 11.54 -6.15 20.06
C PRO A 96 12.90 -5.48 20.16
N MET A 97 13.50 -5.06 19.05
CA MET A 97 14.76 -4.35 18.97
C MET A 97 14.66 -3.28 17.88
N VAL A 98 14.19 -2.10 18.26
CA VAL A 98 13.98 -1.00 17.32
C VAL A 98 15.31 -0.46 16.83
N ARG A 99 15.50 -0.51 15.51
CA ARG A 99 16.76 -0.10 14.87
C ARG A 99 16.50 0.79 13.66
N ALA A 100 17.31 1.85 13.58
CA ALA A 100 17.43 2.68 12.40
C ALA A 100 18.79 3.39 12.40
N SER A 101 19.36 3.60 11.25
CA SER A 101 20.69 4.23 11.10
C SER A 101 20.71 5.37 10.10
N PHE A 102 19.88 5.34 9.07
CA PHE A 102 19.78 6.41 8.10
C PHE A 102 19.06 7.63 8.67
N THR A 103 19.70 8.79 8.60
CA THR A 103 19.20 10.07 9.14
C THR A 103 18.93 11.12 8.07
N ASN A 104 19.39 10.89 6.83
CA ASN A 104 19.18 11.82 5.72
C ASN A 104 18.01 11.36 4.88
N ASN A 105 17.04 12.25 4.63
CA ASN A 105 15.95 11.96 3.70
C ASN A 105 16.48 11.55 2.32
N ASN A 106 15.78 10.65 1.67
CA ASN A 106 16.16 9.97 0.43
C ASN A 106 17.44 9.09 0.54
N ALA A 107 17.93 8.81 1.75
CA ALA A 107 18.81 7.67 1.93
C ALA A 107 18.04 6.36 1.64
N PRO A 108 18.73 5.29 1.22
CA PRO A 108 18.08 4.03 0.83
C PRO A 108 17.57 3.24 2.06
N ILE A 109 16.55 3.76 2.75
CA ILE A 109 16.03 3.19 4.00
C ILE A 109 15.39 1.82 3.83
N TYR A 110 15.00 1.43 2.60
CA TYR A 110 14.62 0.06 2.23
C TYR A 110 15.74 -0.98 2.52
N GLN A 111 16.95 -0.56 2.87
CA GLN A 111 18.04 -1.44 3.29
C GLN A 111 18.07 -1.70 4.80
N GLU A 112 17.21 -1.07 5.57
CA GLU A 112 17.04 -1.30 7.02
C GLU A 112 15.57 -1.58 7.37
N ASN A 113 15.18 -1.48 8.64
CA ASN A 113 13.79 -1.64 9.05
C ASN A 113 12.99 -0.37 8.74
N ASP A 114 11.92 -0.53 7.99
CA ASP A 114 11.03 0.57 7.59
C ASP A 114 9.58 0.12 7.46
N VAL A 115 8.68 1.06 7.27
CA VAL A 115 7.35 0.83 6.73
C VAL A 115 7.16 1.67 5.48
N GLU A 116 6.43 1.11 4.52
CA GLU A 116 6.21 1.74 3.23
C GLU A 116 4.73 1.95 2.95
N PHE A 117 4.45 3.00 2.20
CA PHE A 117 3.15 3.33 1.68
C PHE A 117 3.22 3.61 0.19
N PHE A 118 2.35 2.97 -0.57
CA PHE A 118 2.18 3.26 -1.99
C PHE A 118 0.79 3.78 -2.27
N LEU A 119 0.69 4.74 -3.18
CA LEU A 119 -0.56 5.30 -3.66
C LEU A 119 -0.58 5.27 -5.19
N ALA A 120 -1.60 4.64 -5.79
CA ALA A 120 -1.67 4.54 -7.23
C ALA A 120 -2.90 5.22 -7.84
N GLY A 121 -2.63 6.01 -8.88
CA GLY A 121 -3.55 6.38 -9.94
C GLY A 121 -3.29 5.55 -11.20
N ARG A 122 -4.09 5.80 -12.26
CA ARG A 122 -3.93 5.06 -13.51
C ARG A 122 -2.57 5.28 -14.18
N ASP A 123 -2.08 6.51 -14.21
CA ASP A 123 -0.91 6.88 -15.00
C ASP A 123 0.37 7.05 -14.18
N ALA A 124 0.25 7.12 -12.85
CA ALA A 124 1.34 7.29 -11.92
C ALA A 124 1.07 6.62 -10.58
N TYR A 125 2.12 6.32 -9.85
CA TYR A 125 2.04 5.91 -8.45
C TYR A 125 3.18 6.52 -7.64
N TYR A 126 2.99 6.56 -6.35
CA TYR A 126 3.91 7.14 -5.38
C TYR A 126 4.39 6.06 -4.43
N GLU A 127 5.67 6.09 -4.10
CA GLU A 127 6.33 5.31 -3.08
C GLU A 127 6.78 6.23 -1.96
N PHE A 128 6.49 5.85 -0.75
CA PHE A 128 6.91 6.51 0.47
C PHE A 128 7.38 5.49 1.47
N GLU A 129 8.56 5.70 2.03
CA GLU A 129 9.14 4.87 3.08
C GLU A 129 9.49 5.74 4.29
N ILE A 130 9.45 5.14 5.48
CA ILE A 130 9.82 5.81 6.73
C ILE A 130 10.42 4.80 7.72
N ASN A 131 11.53 5.18 8.35
CA ASN A 131 12.17 4.41 9.40
C ASN A 131 11.81 4.92 10.81
N ALA A 132 12.28 4.23 11.85
CA ALA A 132 12.02 4.60 13.25
C ALA A 132 12.64 5.94 13.68
N LEU A 133 13.57 6.51 12.90
CA LEU A 133 14.13 7.86 13.11
C LEU A 133 13.31 8.98 12.43
N ASN A 134 12.15 8.64 11.83
CA ASN A 134 11.37 9.57 11.02
C ASN A 134 12.13 10.08 9.78
N THR A 135 13.10 9.32 9.30
CA THR A 135 13.77 9.58 8.02
C THR A 135 12.90 9.02 6.91
N THR A 136 12.72 9.79 5.83
CA THR A 136 11.82 9.43 4.73
C THR A 136 12.57 9.24 3.42
N TYR A 137 12.08 8.29 2.61
CA TYR A 137 12.45 8.11 1.21
C TYR A 137 11.20 8.18 0.35
N GLU A 138 11.29 8.84 -0.80
CA GLU A 138 10.14 9.12 -1.64
C GLU A 138 10.49 9.02 -3.12
N VAL A 139 9.62 8.37 -3.90
CA VAL A 139 9.73 8.35 -5.35
C VAL A 139 8.36 8.56 -5.99
N PHE A 140 8.30 9.44 -6.98
CA PHE A 140 7.17 9.54 -7.88
C PHE A 140 7.43 8.73 -9.14
N PHE A 141 6.64 7.69 -9.38
CA PHE A 141 6.69 6.90 -10.59
C PHE A 141 5.55 7.23 -11.53
N LEU A 142 5.83 7.23 -12.81
CA LEU A 142 4.82 7.29 -13.86
C LEU A 142 5.10 6.24 -14.94
N TRP A 143 4.06 5.76 -15.57
CA TRP A 143 4.21 4.87 -16.71
C TRP A 143 4.79 5.63 -17.90
N GLU A 144 5.85 5.12 -18.53
CA GLU A 144 6.54 5.83 -19.60
C GLU A 144 5.60 6.13 -20.78
N GLU A 145 4.65 5.23 -21.07
CA GLU A 145 3.61 5.42 -22.09
C GLU A 145 2.64 6.57 -21.77
N ALA A 146 2.54 6.98 -20.50
CA ALA A 146 1.70 8.09 -20.06
C ALA A 146 2.43 9.44 -20.02
N TYR A 147 3.75 9.48 -20.23
CA TYR A 147 4.57 10.67 -20.02
C TYR A 147 4.06 11.89 -20.78
N GLU A 148 3.79 11.75 -22.08
CA GLU A 148 3.26 12.84 -22.92
C GLU A 148 1.75 13.04 -22.72
N ARG A 149 0.94 11.96 -22.85
CA ARG A 149 -0.51 12.05 -22.80
C ARG A 149 -1.09 12.47 -21.44
N GLY A 150 -0.39 12.15 -20.33
CA GLY A 150 -0.76 12.52 -18.98
C GLY A 150 -0.41 13.96 -18.63
N GLY A 151 0.34 14.65 -19.50
CA GLY A 151 0.79 16.03 -19.32
C GLY A 151 2.01 16.16 -18.40
N PHE A 152 2.67 15.07 -18.05
CA PHE A 152 3.87 15.08 -17.19
C PHE A 152 5.02 15.84 -17.88
N ALA A 153 5.18 15.67 -19.19
CA ALA A 153 6.23 16.35 -19.97
C ALA A 153 6.18 17.87 -19.89
N ALA A 154 5.01 18.45 -19.62
CA ALA A 154 4.82 19.89 -19.49
C ALA A 154 5.16 20.42 -18.08
N SER A 155 5.38 19.54 -17.10
CA SER A 155 5.71 19.95 -15.73
C SER A 155 7.22 19.96 -15.50
N PRO A 156 7.77 21.02 -14.91
CA PRO A 156 9.18 21.06 -14.51
C PRO A 156 9.57 19.97 -13.51
N ASP A 157 8.61 19.44 -12.73
CA ASP A 157 8.86 18.36 -11.77
C ASP A 157 9.20 17.04 -12.44
N PHE A 158 8.71 16.83 -13.67
CA PHE A 158 8.92 15.61 -14.43
C PHE A 158 9.75 15.83 -15.70
N ALA A 159 10.55 16.91 -15.75
CA ALA A 159 11.51 17.11 -16.84
C ALA A 159 12.36 15.84 -17.04
N ARG A 160 12.61 15.43 -18.30
CA ARG A 160 13.35 14.19 -18.60
C ARG A 160 14.69 14.06 -17.87
N THR A 161 15.34 15.17 -17.55
CA THR A 161 16.59 15.22 -16.79
C THR A 161 16.44 14.83 -15.32
N LYS A 162 15.23 14.84 -14.79
CA LYS A 162 14.89 14.43 -13.42
C LYS A 162 14.39 12.98 -13.33
N MET A 163 14.16 12.33 -14.47
CA MET A 163 13.50 11.03 -14.53
C MET A 163 14.52 9.94 -14.84
N ALA A 164 14.51 8.89 -14.05
CA ALA A 164 15.27 7.67 -14.29
C ALA A 164 14.34 6.53 -14.72
N GLY A 165 14.82 5.66 -15.61
CA GLY A 165 14.04 4.50 -16.01
C GLY A 165 14.03 3.42 -14.93
N PHE A 166 12.87 2.79 -14.72
CA PHE A 166 12.65 1.77 -13.72
C PHE A 166 11.77 0.64 -14.27
N ASN A 167 12.17 -0.60 -14.05
CA ASN A 167 11.45 -1.78 -14.57
C ASN A 167 10.80 -2.64 -13.46
N GLY A 168 10.86 -2.22 -12.19
CA GLY A 168 10.52 -3.03 -11.03
C GLY A 168 11.72 -3.70 -10.40
N VAL A 169 11.53 -4.36 -9.28
CA VAL A 169 12.59 -5.05 -8.51
C VAL A 169 12.58 -6.55 -8.79
N GLY A 170 11.39 -7.13 -9.03
CA GLY A 170 11.20 -8.57 -9.28
C GLY A 170 10.28 -8.85 -10.47
N PHE A 171 9.22 -8.07 -10.67
CA PHE A 171 8.29 -8.20 -11.81
C PHE A 171 8.69 -7.26 -12.95
N THR A 172 9.79 -7.57 -13.63
CA THR A 172 10.39 -6.72 -14.67
C THR A 172 9.65 -6.76 -16.00
N THR A 173 8.71 -7.68 -16.18
CA THR A 173 7.91 -7.88 -17.40
C THR A 173 6.49 -7.35 -17.28
N HIS A 174 6.30 -6.26 -16.53
CA HIS A 174 4.98 -5.67 -16.32
C HIS A 174 4.28 -5.37 -17.66
N PRO A 175 2.99 -5.72 -17.85
CA PRO A 175 2.27 -5.54 -19.14
C PRO A 175 2.25 -4.09 -19.65
N ARG A 176 2.29 -3.10 -18.76
CA ARG A 176 2.39 -1.67 -19.13
C ARG A 176 3.82 -1.22 -19.43
N GLY A 177 4.81 -2.10 -19.30
CA GLY A 177 6.20 -1.82 -19.61
C GLY A 177 6.92 -0.99 -18.55
N ARG A 178 7.79 -0.10 -19.03
CA ARG A 178 8.71 0.67 -18.21
C ARG A 178 8.04 1.81 -17.47
N ARG A 179 8.58 2.15 -16.32
CA ARG A 179 8.26 3.34 -15.54
C ARG A 179 9.39 4.35 -15.59
N LEU A 180 9.06 5.61 -15.35
CA LEU A 180 10.00 6.70 -15.11
C LEU A 180 9.83 7.13 -13.66
N GLY A 181 10.92 7.14 -12.88
CA GLY A 181 10.94 7.54 -11.48
C GLY A 181 11.61 8.89 -11.28
N ASN A 182 10.98 9.81 -10.54
CA ASN A 182 11.64 10.97 -9.98
C ASN A 182 11.99 10.69 -8.52
N PHE A 183 13.24 10.38 -8.25
CA PHE A 183 13.79 10.02 -6.93
C PHE A 183 14.07 11.24 -6.04
N ASN A 184 13.82 12.44 -6.52
CA ASN A 184 13.94 13.69 -5.79
C ASN A 184 12.61 14.46 -5.69
N TRP A 185 11.49 13.77 -5.99
CA TRP A 185 10.18 14.34 -5.82
C TRP A 185 9.72 14.17 -4.36
N HIS A 186 9.14 15.23 -3.80
CA HIS A 186 8.63 15.21 -2.43
C HIS A 186 7.14 15.49 -2.43
N PHE A 187 6.38 14.72 -1.66
CA PHE A 187 4.95 14.93 -1.57
C PHE A 187 4.65 16.28 -0.89
N PRO A 188 3.89 17.19 -1.55
CA PRO A 188 3.70 18.54 -1.04
C PRO A 188 2.88 18.58 0.25
N GLY A 189 3.46 19.14 1.32
CA GLY A 189 2.76 19.39 2.57
C GLY A 189 2.48 18.15 3.43
N LYS A 190 3.10 17.01 3.11
CA LYS A 190 2.99 15.83 3.99
C LYS A 190 3.49 16.14 5.40
N GLN A 191 2.92 15.47 6.38
CA GLN A 191 3.38 15.47 7.77
C GLN A 191 3.64 14.04 8.20
N THR A 192 4.72 13.83 8.96
CA THR A 192 5.13 12.52 9.44
C THR A 192 5.57 12.62 10.89
N ALA A 193 5.25 11.62 11.68
CA ALA A 193 5.77 11.49 13.04
C ALA A 193 5.91 10.01 13.42
N VAL A 194 6.93 9.73 14.23
CA VAL A 194 7.22 8.41 14.77
C VAL A 194 7.29 8.49 16.28
N PHE A 195 6.71 7.50 16.94
CA PHE A 195 6.86 7.29 18.37
C PHE A 195 7.45 5.90 18.62
N ILE A 196 8.55 5.81 19.38
CA ILE A 196 9.19 4.57 19.78
C ILE A 196 8.71 4.20 21.19
N ASP A 197 8.15 3.01 21.32
CA ASP A 197 7.74 2.44 22.59
C ASP A 197 8.82 1.46 23.07
N GLY A 198 9.95 2.04 23.50
CA GLY A 198 11.19 1.35 23.84
C GLY A 198 12.39 2.26 23.68
N THR A 199 13.51 1.68 23.30
CA THR A 199 14.79 2.36 23.07
C THR A 199 15.30 2.12 21.66
N LEU A 200 15.93 3.12 21.05
CA LEU A 200 16.46 3.01 19.71
C LEU A 200 17.90 2.51 19.74
N ASN A 201 18.18 1.48 18.92
CA ASN A 201 19.54 0.94 18.73
C ASN A 201 20.20 0.39 20.03
N ASP A 202 19.40 -0.03 21.00
CA ASP A 202 19.87 -0.70 22.21
C ASP A 202 19.42 -2.17 22.21
N ASP A 203 20.39 -3.09 22.14
CA ASP A 203 20.12 -4.52 22.11
C ASP A 203 20.07 -5.15 23.52
N THR A 204 20.17 -4.34 24.56
CA THR A 204 20.25 -4.82 25.97
C THR A 204 18.87 -4.93 26.61
N ASP A 205 17.84 -4.37 26.00
CA ASP A 205 16.47 -4.44 26.49
C ASP A 205 15.51 -5.03 25.42
N HIS A 206 14.23 -5.01 25.72
CA HIS A 206 13.18 -5.44 24.79
C HIS A 206 12.15 -4.33 24.60
N ASP A 207 12.06 -3.86 23.35
CA ASP A 207 11.08 -2.87 22.96
C ASP A 207 9.69 -3.50 22.73
N ARG A 208 8.64 -2.68 22.80
CA ARG A 208 7.33 -3.06 22.30
C ARG A 208 7.20 -2.77 20.81
N GLY A 209 7.97 -1.82 20.30
CA GLY A 209 8.03 -1.45 18.90
C GLY A 209 7.90 0.05 18.68
N TRP A 210 7.29 0.41 17.57
CA TRP A 210 7.11 1.82 17.20
C TRP A 210 5.80 2.03 16.45
N THR A 211 5.36 3.28 16.38
CA THR A 211 4.18 3.70 15.67
C THR A 211 4.49 4.88 14.76
N VAL A 212 3.73 4.99 13.69
CA VAL A 212 3.87 6.05 12.69
C VAL A 212 2.53 6.71 12.46
N GLU A 213 2.53 8.03 12.36
CA GLU A 213 1.41 8.82 11.85
C GLU A 213 1.83 9.61 10.64
N LEU A 214 1.05 9.52 9.58
CA LEU A 214 1.25 10.22 8.33
C LEU A 214 -0.01 11.00 7.96
N ALA A 215 0.18 12.21 7.44
CA ALA A 215 -0.89 12.99 6.83
C ALA A 215 -0.44 13.48 5.45
N PHE A 216 -1.25 13.15 4.43
CA PHE A 216 -1.01 13.53 3.03
C PHE A 216 -2.14 14.41 2.55
N PRO A 217 -1.91 15.72 2.30
CA PRO A 217 -2.93 16.64 1.79
C PRO A 217 -3.48 16.22 0.43
N TRP A 218 -4.82 16.22 0.25
CA TRP A 218 -5.46 15.88 -1.02
C TRP A 218 -4.96 16.73 -2.19
N LYS A 219 -4.64 18.00 -1.95
CA LYS A 219 -4.08 18.89 -2.98
C LYS A 219 -2.74 18.43 -3.55
N GLY A 220 -2.01 17.54 -2.86
CA GLY A 220 -0.79 16.91 -3.36
C GLY A 220 -1.04 15.70 -4.26
N MET A 221 -2.29 15.25 -4.39
CA MET A 221 -2.66 14.02 -5.10
C MET A 221 -3.17 14.24 -6.53
N GLU A 222 -3.10 15.45 -7.06
CA GLU A 222 -3.67 15.81 -8.37
C GLU A 222 -3.17 14.89 -9.50
N TRP A 223 -1.89 14.57 -9.52
CA TRP A 223 -1.29 13.71 -10.55
C TRP A 223 -1.83 12.28 -10.52
N PHE A 224 -2.20 11.77 -9.35
CA PHE A 224 -2.77 10.43 -9.20
C PHE A 224 -4.27 10.40 -9.50
N ALA A 225 -4.96 11.51 -9.29
CA ALA A 225 -6.38 11.66 -9.53
C ALA A 225 -6.73 11.98 -10.99
N LYS A 226 -5.89 12.77 -11.66
CA LYS A 226 -6.16 13.42 -12.95
C LYS A 226 -6.60 12.47 -14.05
N ALA A 227 -5.90 11.36 -14.22
CA ALA A 227 -6.13 10.45 -15.33
C ALA A 227 -7.50 9.75 -15.30
N GLU A 228 -8.11 9.65 -14.12
CA GLU A 228 -9.40 9.01 -13.89
C GLU A 228 -10.49 10.04 -13.51
N GLY A 229 -10.14 11.32 -13.44
CA GLY A 229 -11.07 12.37 -13.02
C GLY A 229 -11.58 12.20 -11.58
N ARG A 230 -10.76 11.63 -10.70
CA ARG A 230 -11.11 11.43 -9.29
C ARG A 230 -11.29 12.76 -8.58
N ALA A 231 -12.26 12.84 -7.69
CA ALA A 231 -12.43 14.00 -6.82
C ALA A 231 -11.33 14.05 -5.74
N LEU A 232 -10.99 15.27 -5.33
CA LEU A 232 -10.08 15.57 -4.21
C LEU A 232 -10.74 16.62 -3.31
N PRO A 233 -11.14 16.30 -2.07
CA PRO A 233 -11.11 14.96 -1.46
C PRO A 233 -12.00 13.93 -2.16
N PRO A 234 -11.83 12.62 -1.86
CA PRO A 234 -12.66 11.55 -2.38
C PRO A 234 -14.13 11.72 -2.01
N LYS A 235 -15.01 11.10 -2.81
CA LYS A 235 -16.46 11.03 -2.54
C LYS A 235 -16.83 9.68 -1.93
N GLU A 236 -18.05 9.63 -1.38
CA GLU A 236 -18.65 8.37 -0.90
C GLU A 236 -18.55 7.28 -1.96
N GLY A 237 -17.93 6.16 -1.58
CA GLY A 237 -17.79 4.98 -2.42
C GLY A 237 -16.60 4.99 -3.38
N ASP A 238 -15.85 6.08 -3.51
CA ASP A 238 -14.62 6.11 -4.30
C ASP A 238 -13.63 5.03 -3.83
N VAL A 239 -12.95 4.40 -4.77
CA VAL A 239 -11.96 3.35 -4.47
C VAL A 239 -10.62 3.73 -5.06
N TRP A 240 -9.60 3.75 -4.21
CA TRP A 240 -8.21 3.97 -4.60
C TRP A 240 -7.37 2.72 -4.34
N ARG A 241 -6.27 2.58 -5.05
CA ARG A 241 -5.29 1.52 -4.86
C ARG A 241 -4.17 2.04 -3.97
N MET A 242 -3.94 1.36 -2.86
CA MET A 242 -2.86 1.68 -1.91
C MET A 242 -2.20 0.40 -1.43
N ASP A 243 -0.91 0.43 -1.22
CA ASP A 243 -0.20 -0.68 -0.60
C ASP A 243 0.47 -0.23 0.70
N PHE A 244 0.64 -1.21 1.59
CA PHE A 244 1.20 -0.99 2.91
C PHE A 244 2.11 -2.16 3.21
N SER A 245 3.36 -1.85 3.49
CA SER A 245 4.39 -2.84 3.69
C SER A 245 5.33 -2.49 4.83
N ARG A 246 6.15 -3.46 5.19
CA ARG A 246 7.29 -3.36 6.08
C ARG A 246 8.41 -4.20 5.52
N PHE A 247 9.61 -3.66 5.49
CA PHE A 247 10.81 -4.48 5.35
C PHE A 247 11.47 -4.65 6.72
N ASN A 248 11.86 -5.89 7.01
CA ASN A 248 12.49 -6.27 8.27
C ASN A 248 13.85 -6.90 8.00
N LYS A 249 14.89 -6.26 8.49
CA LYS A 249 16.25 -6.78 8.40
C LYS A 249 16.55 -7.62 9.64
N TYR A 250 16.72 -8.89 9.40
CA TYR A 250 17.11 -9.80 10.46
C TYR A 250 18.60 -9.64 10.82
N LYS A 251 18.90 -9.63 12.11
CA LYS A 251 20.29 -9.70 12.58
C LYS A 251 20.90 -11.08 12.33
N GLU A 252 20.05 -12.10 12.40
CA GLU A 252 20.37 -13.49 12.12
C GLU A 252 19.57 -13.98 10.89
N ALA A 253 19.72 -15.24 10.54
CA ALA A 253 18.94 -15.80 9.43
C ALA A 253 17.45 -15.71 9.72
N PRO A 254 16.62 -15.29 8.71
CA PRO A 254 15.19 -15.21 8.89
C PRO A 254 14.56 -16.59 9.15
N PRO A 255 13.41 -16.66 9.83
CA PRO A 255 12.64 -17.89 9.95
C PRO A 255 12.33 -18.50 8.57
N ALA A 256 12.20 -19.80 8.52
CA ALA A 256 11.81 -20.48 7.27
C ALA A 256 10.51 -19.90 6.71
N LYS A 257 10.49 -19.56 5.41
CA LYS A 257 9.36 -18.97 4.68
C LYS A 257 9.02 -17.51 5.08
N ASP A 258 9.92 -16.82 5.75
CA ASP A 258 9.82 -15.38 5.99
C ASP A 258 10.91 -14.67 5.19
N SER A 259 10.50 -13.90 4.20
CA SER A 259 11.42 -13.21 3.30
C SER A 259 11.97 -11.90 3.86
N GLY A 260 11.38 -11.39 4.96
CA GLY A 260 11.65 -10.07 5.50
C GLY A 260 10.85 -8.95 4.84
N GLY A 261 10.08 -9.22 3.80
CA GLY A 261 9.10 -8.31 3.22
C GLY A 261 7.69 -8.70 3.65
N TRP A 262 7.02 -7.83 4.41
CA TRP A 262 5.72 -8.10 5.01
C TRP A 262 4.68 -7.10 4.51
N PHE A 263 3.61 -7.63 3.92
CA PHE A 263 2.64 -6.83 3.19
C PHE A 263 1.21 -7.07 3.67
N TRP A 264 0.40 -6.05 3.54
CA TRP A 264 -1.05 -6.19 3.76
C TRP A 264 -1.67 -7.09 2.69
N THR A 265 -1.33 -6.89 1.41
CA THR A 265 -1.75 -7.76 0.31
C THR A 265 -0.55 -8.55 -0.20
N ARG A 266 -0.67 -9.89 -0.30
CA ARG A 266 0.38 -10.73 -0.85
C ARG A 266 0.59 -10.45 -2.35
N HIS A 267 1.82 -10.18 -2.75
CA HIS A 267 2.18 -9.98 -4.17
C HIS A 267 2.56 -11.28 -4.88
N GLY A 268 3.06 -12.29 -4.16
CA GLY A 268 3.51 -13.56 -4.75
C GLY A 268 4.87 -13.50 -5.42
N ILE A 269 5.50 -12.33 -5.44
CA ILE A 269 6.82 -12.05 -5.96
C ILE A 269 7.50 -10.97 -5.09
N TRP A 270 8.82 -10.91 -5.07
CA TRP A 270 9.58 -9.87 -4.37
C TRP A 270 9.58 -8.56 -5.17
N ASP A 271 8.44 -7.87 -5.18
CA ASP A 271 8.27 -6.56 -5.83
C ASP A 271 7.07 -5.83 -5.25
N SER A 272 7.29 -4.66 -4.66
CA SER A 272 6.26 -3.74 -4.18
C SER A 272 5.64 -2.87 -5.30
N HIS A 273 6.27 -2.82 -6.49
CA HIS A 273 5.90 -1.90 -7.55
C HIS A 273 4.87 -2.48 -8.55
N ILE A 274 3.81 -3.11 -8.04
CA ILE A 274 2.74 -3.70 -8.85
C ILE A 274 1.39 -3.11 -8.41
N PRO A 275 0.98 -1.93 -8.93
CA PRO A 275 -0.25 -1.26 -8.51
C PRO A 275 -1.51 -2.12 -8.59
N GLU A 276 -1.53 -3.10 -9.47
CA GLU A 276 -2.64 -4.04 -9.61
C GLU A 276 -2.79 -4.97 -8.40
N CYS A 277 -1.71 -5.17 -7.62
CA CYS A 277 -1.71 -5.96 -6.38
C CYS A 277 -2.06 -5.14 -5.14
N PHE A 278 -2.11 -3.83 -5.22
CA PHE A 278 -2.41 -2.96 -4.09
C PHE A 278 -3.82 -3.16 -3.56
N ALA A 279 -4.01 -3.00 -2.25
CA ALA A 279 -5.31 -3.05 -1.61
C ALA A 279 -6.30 -2.04 -2.21
N ARG A 280 -7.58 -2.38 -2.17
CA ARG A 280 -8.70 -1.52 -2.60
C ARG A 280 -9.21 -0.75 -1.39
N ILE A 281 -8.87 0.53 -1.29
CA ILE A 281 -9.31 1.41 -0.20
C ILE A 281 -10.56 2.15 -0.66
N ARG A 282 -11.70 1.79 -0.07
CA ARG A 282 -13.00 2.45 -0.29
C ARG A 282 -13.16 3.58 0.70
N PHE A 283 -13.46 4.76 0.23
CA PHE A 283 -13.77 5.92 1.06
C PHE A 283 -15.25 5.97 1.41
N THR A 284 -15.57 6.24 2.69
CA THR A 284 -16.93 6.53 3.14
C THR A 284 -16.95 7.85 3.89
N THR A 285 -17.98 8.64 3.65
CA THR A 285 -18.27 9.88 4.39
C THR A 285 -18.87 9.63 5.76
N ASN A 286 -19.12 8.38 6.11
CA ASN A 286 -19.51 8.03 7.46
C ASN A 286 -18.37 8.37 8.43
N ASP A 287 -18.74 9.03 9.55
CA ASP A 287 -17.82 9.30 10.64
C ASP A 287 -17.29 8.00 11.25
N VAL A 288 -16.01 7.99 11.65
CA VAL A 288 -15.32 6.82 12.22
C VAL A 288 -16.00 6.26 13.47
N SER A 289 -16.80 7.05 14.19
CA SER A 289 -17.60 6.54 15.32
C SER A 289 -18.64 5.51 14.91
N ARG A 290 -18.97 5.41 13.62
CA ARG A 290 -19.86 4.40 13.06
C ARG A 290 -19.13 3.15 12.57
N ALA A 291 -17.81 3.14 12.65
CA ALA A 291 -17.03 1.96 12.29
C ALA A 291 -17.41 0.80 13.23
N MET A 292 -17.69 -0.37 12.65
CA MET A 292 -17.90 -1.55 13.47
C MET A 292 -16.55 -2.15 13.84
N PRO A 293 -16.27 -2.38 15.12
CA PRO A 293 -15.04 -3.03 15.53
C PRO A 293 -14.98 -4.45 14.93
N ASN A 294 -13.90 -4.75 14.22
CA ASN A 294 -13.59 -6.09 13.66
C ASN A 294 -14.58 -6.63 12.61
N ASN A 295 -15.00 -5.82 11.66
CA ASN A 295 -15.76 -6.36 10.54
C ASN A 295 -14.83 -7.09 9.57
N GLU A 296 -15.07 -8.41 9.47
CA GLU A 296 -14.78 -9.15 8.25
C GLU A 296 -15.46 -8.41 7.09
N PHE A 297 -14.67 -7.96 6.11
CA PHE A 297 -15.22 -7.33 4.92
C PHE A 297 -16.18 -8.30 4.24
N PRO A 298 -17.37 -7.85 3.83
CA PRO A 298 -18.13 -8.63 2.88
C PRO A 298 -17.23 -8.84 1.66
N ARG A 299 -16.95 -10.09 1.31
CA ARG A 299 -16.25 -10.44 0.08
C ARG A 299 -16.93 -9.67 -1.04
N VAL A 300 -16.14 -8.87 -1.76
CA VAL A 300 -16.68 -8.15 -2.93
C VAL A 300 -17.18 -9.22 -3.88
N ILE A 301 -18.49 -9.43 -3.89
CA ILE A 301 -19.15 -10.20 -4.94
C ILE A 301 -19.03 -9.30 -6.17
N ASN A 302 -18.17 -9.69 -7.11
CA ASN A 302 -18.10 -9.03 -8.41
C ASN A 302 -19.53 -8.98 -8.99
N PRO A 303 -20.08 -7.83 -9.32
CA PRO A 303 -21.27 -7.79 -10.12
C PRO A 303 -20.93 -8.44 -11.47
N LYS A 304 -21.73 -9.44 -11.84
CA LYS A 304 -21.67 -10.14 -13.12
C LYS A 304 -21.85 -9.18 -14.29
#